data_0013d3f0c11116b15804c29c095ed522
#
_entry.id   0013d3f0c11116b15804c29c095ed522
#
_cell.length_a   1.000
_cell.length_b   1.000
_cell.length_c   1.000
_cell.angle_alpha   90.00
_cell.angle_beta   90.00
_cell.angle_gamma   90.00
#
_symmetry.space_group_name_H-M   'P 1'
#
loop_
_entity.id
_entity.type
_entity.pdbx_description
1 polymer ?
#
loop_
_entity_poly.entity_id
_entity_poly.type
_entity_poly.pdbx_seq_one_letter_code
_entity_poly.pdbx_strand_id
1 'polypeptide(L)'
;MKNLLLCAALFVLLPAFCNPISYDWEKGMDNRLSPKHETEVAKRVVTGDERTELYLPLIKGKRVALFSNQTGLVGEGHKHVLDVLVEKGVRMTAIISPEHGFRGRADAGAIVADEVDERTGIPILSLYGQNRKKHLGEEAIGMFDVLLVDIQDVGLRYYTYYVTMCHLMDACAKYGREVIILDRPNPNGHYVDGPILDMKLKSGVGYLPIPVVHGMTLGELARMAVGEKWLKEGNDCKLTVIPCQNYTHQTHYTLPVAPSPNLPNMQAIYLYPSLCPFEGTVVSMGRGTDKPFQQYGHPEMRACHTYSFTPQSVPGATHPTLLGEKCYGKDLSTIPYDTIWKQQMSLAYVIDAYKCMKAEGKADGFFTSFFDKLLGQTYVREMIEKECSETDIRACWQEEVAEFKKRRQKYLLYE
;
A
#
# COMPACT_ATOMS: atom_id res chain seq x y z
N MET A 1 27.78 -32.24 -69.39
CA MET A 1 26.37 -32.51 -69.72
C MET A 1 25.61 -32.88 -68.46
N LYS A 2 24.46 -32.21 -68.24
CA LYS A 2 23.37 -32.47 -67.30
C LYS A 2 23.51 -31.89 -65.88
N ASN A 3 22.97 -30.75 -65.80
CA ASN A 3 21.75 -30.25 -65.15
C ASN A 3 21.83 -30.18 -63.67
N LEU A 4 22.07 -28.91 -63.22
CA LEU A 4 21.74 -28.32 -61.92
C LEU A 4 20.21 -28.21 -61.84
N LEU A 5 19.63 -28.64 -60.73
CA LEU A 5 18.33 -28.21 -60.27
C LEU A 5 18.50 -27.48 -58.95
N LEU A 6 18.26 -26.17 -59.03
CA LEU A 6 18.25 -25.22 -57.93
C LEU A 6 16.90 -25.38 -57.17
N CYS A 7 16.92 -25.81 -55.90
CA CYS A 7 15.78 -25.63 -54.99
C CYS A 7 16.04 -24.39 -54.15
N ALA A 8 15.35 -23.30 -54.50
CA ALA A 8 15.29 -22.11 -53.66
C ALA A 8 14.32 -22.34 -52.48
N ALA A 9 14.85 -22.48 -51.28
CA ALA A 9 14.05 -22.47 -50.09
C ALA A 9 13.78 -21.01 -49.69
N LEU A 10 12.52 -20.62 -49.83
CA LEU A 10 12.00 -19.31 -49.40
C LEU A 10 11.91 -19.30 -47.89
N PHE A 11 12.86 -18.64 -47.20
CA PHE A 11 12.72 -18.29 -45.77
C PHE A 11 11.77 -17.11 -45.65
N VAL A 12 10.53 -17.37 -45.28
CA VAL A 12 9.60 -16.35 -44.85
C VAL A 12 9.97 -15.98 -43.41
N LEU A 13 10.64 -14.85 -43.24
CA LEU A 13 10.83 -14.17 -41.98
C LEU A 13 9.48 -13.61 -41.52
N LEU A 14 8.80 -14.29 -40.61
CA LEU A 14 7.71 -13.69 -39.85
C LEU A 14 8.34 -12.79 -38.74
N PRO A 15 8.00 -11.51 -38.72
CA PRO A 15 8.38 -10.70 -37.56
C PRO A 15 7.59 -11.18 -36.34
N ALA A 16 8.31 -11.61 -35.32
CA ALA A 16 7.74 -11.82 -33.99
C ALA A 16 7.27 -10.46 -33.47
N PHE A 17 5.99 -10.15 -33.62
CA PHE A 17 5.34 -9.08 -32.89
C PHE A 17 5.23 -9.53 -31.42
N CYS A 18 6.25 -9.21 -30.63
CA CYS A 18 6.06 -9.04 -29.20
C CYS A 18 5.17 -7.82 -29.00
N ASN A 19 3.87 -8.03 -28.93
CA ASN A 19 2.97 -7.04 -28.37
C ASN A 19 3.34 -6.90 -26.88
N PRO A 20 3.71 -5.71 -26.40
CA PRO A 20 3.72 -5.47 -24.97
C PRO A 20 2.28 -5.65 -24.49
N ILE A 21 2.07 -6.55 -23.53
CA ILE A 21 0.81 -6.69 -22.83
C ILE A 21 0.60 -5.34 -22.14
N SER A 22 -0.16 -4.47 -22.79
CA SER A 22 -0.69 -3.28 -22.13
C SER A 22 -1.70 -3.78 -21.11
N TYR A 23 -1.32 -3.73 -19.85
CA TYR A 23 -2.22 -3.99 -18.75
C TYR A 23 -3.27 -2.88 -18.77
N ASP A 24 -4.44 -3.21 -19.32
CA ASP A 24 -5.58 -2.30 -19.43
C ASP A 24 -6.24 -2.25 -18.06
N TRP A 25 -5.91 -1.23 -17.29
CA TRP A 25 -6.39 -0.97 -15.93
C TRP A 25 -7.93 -0.90 -15.85
N GLU A 26 -8.58 -0.58 -16.96
CA GLU A 26 -10.04 -0.46 -17.03
C GLU A 26 -10.76 -1.81 -17.10
N LYS A 27 -10.11 -2.89 -17.51
CA LYS A 27 -10.74 -4.22 -17.63
C LYS A 27 -10.80 -5.04 -16.36
N GLY A 28 -10.09 -4.65 -15.30
CA GLY A 28 -10.12 -5.32 -14.00
C GLY A 28 -11.26 -4.90 -13.07
N MET A 29 -11.99 -3.83 -13.41
CA MET A 29 -13.15 -3.39 -12.66
C MET A 29 -14.42 -4.06 -13.22
N ASP A 30 -14.67 -5.30 -12.80
CA ASP A 30 -15.91 -5.96 -13.13
C ASP A 30 -17.07 -5.32 -12.34
N ASN A 31 -17.95 -4.62 -13.06
CA ASN A 31 -19.15 -3.92 -12.57
C ASN A 31 -20.23 -4.84 -11.98
N ARG A 32 -19.90 -6.05 -11.53
CA ARG A 32 -20.89 -7.08 -11.12
C ARG A 32 -21.23 -7.10 -9.62
N LEU A 33 -20.90 -6.08 -8.85
CA LEU A 33 -21.21 -6.05 -7.41
C LEU A 33 -21.93 -4.78 -6.98
N SER A 34 -23.13 -4.56 -7.51
CA SER A 34 -24.12 -3.71 -6.83
C SER A 34 -25.13 -4.62 -6.13
N PRO A 35 -25.19 -4.69 -4.81
CA PRO A 35 -26.33 -5.27 -4.12
C PRO A 35 -27.52 -4.32 -4.34
N LYS A 36 -28.58 -4.81 -5.01
CA LYS A 36 -29.88 -4.15 -5.02
C LYS A 36 -30.49 -4.27 -3.61
N HIS A 37 -30.20 -3.32 -2.75
CA HIS A 37 -31.06 -2.97 -1.62
C HIS A 37 -31.45 -1.50 -1.80
N GLU A 38 -32.73 -1.28 -2.07
CA GLU A 38 -33.39 0.00 -1.93
C GLU A 38 -33.34 0.43 -0.47
N THR A 39 -32.36 1.26 -0.13
CA THR A 39 -32.33 2.12 1.04
C THR A 39 -31.55 3.36 0.63
N GLU A 40 -31.99 4.53 1.05
CA GLU A 40 -31.43 5.87 0.84
C GLU A 40 -30.18 5.89 -0.05
N VAL A 41 -30.23 6.52 -1.21
CA VAL A 41 -29.07 6.64 -2.11
C VAL A 41 -27.90 7.16 -1.28
N ALA A 42 -27.00 6.26 -0.90
CA ALA A 42 -25.84 6.60 -0.09
C ALA A 42 -25.10 7.73 -0.81
N LYS A 43 -24.99 8.89 -0.16
CA LYS A 43 -24.30 10.04 -0.75
C LYS A 43 -22.87 9.64 -1.07
N ARG A 44 -22.41 9.96 -2.28
CA ARG A 44 -21.03 9.73 -2.70
C ARG A 44 -20.05 10.30 -1.68
N VAL A 45 -19.01 9.55 -1.38
CA VAL A 45 -17.88 10.07 -0.60
C VAL A 45 -17.18 11.15 -1.40
N VAL A 46 -16.93 12.29 -0.76
CA VAL A 46 -16.13 13.40 -1.29
C VAL A 46 -14.80 13.40 -0.55
N THR A 47 -13.71 13.21 -1.27
CA THR A 47 -12.36 13.16 -0.68
C THR A 47 -11.84 14.56 -0.34
N GLY A 48 -10.82 14.67 0.50
CA GLY A 48 -10.28 15.97 0.92
C GLY A 48 -9.76 16.82 -0.24
N ASP A 49 -9.21 16.20 -1.28
CA ASP A 49 -8.70 16.86 -2.48
C ASP A 49 -9.80 17.49 -3.36
N GLU A 50 -11.03 16.97 -3.29
CA GLU A 50 -12.19 17.55 -3.96
C GLU A 50 -12.67 18.83 -3.27
N ARG A 51 -12.38 19.02 -1.99
CA ARG A 51 -12.86 20.14 -1.17
C ARG A 51 -11.98 21.38 -1.31
N THR A 52 -11.80 21.82 -2.54
CA THR A 52 -10.90 22.93 -2.90
C THR A 52 -11.25 24.24 -2.18
N GLU A 53 -12.52 24.46 -1.85
CA GLU A 53 -12.98 25.64 -1.10
C GLU A 53 -12.37 25.72 0.31
N LEU A 54 -11.94 24.61 0.89
CA LEU A 54 -11.35 24.56 2.23
C LEU A 54 -9.84 24.80 2.22
N TYR A 55 -9.11 24.28 1.23
CA TYR A 55 -7.65 24.35 1.28
C TYR A 55 -7.03 25.39 0.33
N LEU A 56 -7.65 25.77 -0.78
CA LEU A 56 -7.09 26.81 -1.65
C LEU A 56 -6.86 28.14 -0.94
N PRO A 57 -7.75 28.62 -0.04
CA PRO A 57 -7.48 29.83 0.75
C PRO A 57 -6.23 29.69 1.64
N LEU A 58 -5.95 28.50 2.18
CA LEU A 58 -4.81 28.25 3.09
C LEU A 58 -3.46 28.30 2.37
N ILE A 59 -3.42 28.02 1.07
CA ILE A 59 -2.20 27.97 0.25
C ILE A 59 -2.05 29.17 -0.68
N LYS A 60 -2.99 30.10 -0.64
CA LYS A 60 -2.97 31.30 -1.51
C LYS A 60 -1.68 32.10 -1.31
N GLY A 61 -0.95 32.33 -2.42
CA GLY A 61 0.31 33.09 -2.45
C GLY A 61 1.54 32.37 -1.89
N LYS A 62 1.38 31.13 -1.39
CA LYS A 62 2.47 30.33 -0.88
C LYS A 62 3.11 29.47 -1.98
N ARG A 63 4.38 29.09 -1.80
CA ARG A 63 5.05 28.04 -2.58
C ARG A 63 4.59 26.69 -2.03
N VAL A 64 4.12 25.79 -2.90
CA VAL A 64 3.49 24.53 -2.50
C VAL A 64 4.28 23.35 -3.06
N ALA A 65 4.64 22.41 -2.19
CA ALA A 65 5.05 21.08 -2.60
C ALA A 65 3.90 20.09 -2.43
N LEU A 66 3.85 19.05 -3.27
CA LEU A 66 2.84 18.01 -3.24
C LEU A 66 3.49 16.65 -2.99
N PHE A 67 3.14 15.97 -1.89
CA PHE A 67 3.42 14.56 -1.68
C PHE A 67 2.25 13.73 -2.21
N SER A 68 2.46 13.05 -3.34
CA SER A 68 1.41 12.30 -4.04
C SER A 68 2.01 11.26 -4.99
N ASN A 69 1.14 10.42 -5.53
CA ASN A 69 1.42 9.49 -6.61
C ASN A 69 0.20 9.34 -7.53
N GLN A 70 0.13 8.28 -8.34
CA GLN A 70 -0.99 7.98 -9.25
C GLN A 70 -2.38 7.93 -8.56
N THR A 71 -2.43 7.83 -7.24
CA THR A 71 -3.69 7.76 -6.48
C THR A 71 -4.31 9.13 -6.19
N GLY A 72 -3.60 10.22 -6.43
CA GLY A 72 -4.07 11.59 -6.23
C GLY A 72 -5.09 12.03 -7.28
N LEU A 73 -6.20 11.29 -7.43
CA LEU A 73 -7.26 11.55 -8.40
C LEU A 73 -8.43 12.27 -7.75
N VAL A 74 -8.84 13.38 -8.36
CA VAL A 74 -9.93 14.25 -7.90
C VAL A 74 -11.23 13.86 -8.57
N GLY A 75 -12.22 13.49 -7.77
CA GLY A 75 -13.59 13.24 -8.22
C GLY A 75 -13.74 12.14 -9.27
N GLU A 76 -14.92 12.10 -9.88
CA GLU A 76 -15.25 11.08 -10.90
C GLU A 76 -14.53 11.29 -12.23
N GLY A 77 -14.03 12.49 -12.49
CA GLY A 77 -13.26 12.82 -13.70
C GLY A 77 -11.83 12.30 -13.70
N HIS A 78 -11.40 11.71 -12.59
CA HIS A 78 -10.07 11.11 -12.40
C HIS A 78 -8.91 12.01 -12.80
N LYS A 79 -9.08 13.34 -12.68
CA LYS A 79 -8.01 14.29 -12.94
C LYS A 79 -7.06 14.31 -11.76
N HIS A 80 -5.76 14.25 -12.02
CA HIS A 80 -4.78 14.27 -10.92
C HIS A 80 -4.82 15.63 -10.18
N VAL A 81 -4.71 15.61 -8.86
CA VAL A 81 -4.74 16.80 -8.01
C VAL A 81 -3.70 17.84 -8.42
N LEU A 82 -2.51 17.42 -8.88
CA LEU A 82 -1.48 18.31 -9.42
C LEU A 82 -2.03 19.20 -10.54
N ASP A 83 -2.78 18.61 -11.47
CA ASP A 83 -3.34 19.33 -12.61
C ASP A 83 -4.41 20.31 -12.17
N VAL A 84 -5.24 19.90 -11.21
CA VAL A 84 -6.26 20.78 -10.63
C VAL A 84 -5.60 21.99 -9.95
N LEU A 85 -4.51 21.77 -9.19
CA LEU A 85 -3.77 22.85 -8.53
C LEU A 85 -3.12 23.81 -9.53
N VAL A 86 -2.49 23.29 -10.58
CA VAL A 86 -1.88 24.11 -11.64
C VAL A 86 -2.93 24.95 -12.36
N GLU A 87 -4.08 24.36 -12.74
CA GLU A 87 -5.19 25.09 -13.38
C GLU A 87 -5.81 26.17 -12.48
N LYS A 88 -5.81 25.95 -11.16
CA LYS A 88 -6.24 26.94 -10.18
C LYS A 88 -5.19 28.02 -9.90
N GLY A 89 -4.05 27.99 -10.60
CA GLY A 89 -2.98 28.97 -10.48
C GLY A 89 -2.18 28.86 -9.17
N VAL A 90 -2.17 27.70 -8.53
CA VAL A 90 -1.35 27.45 -7.34
C VAL A 90 0.11 27.42 -7.75
N ARG A 91 0.99 28.09 -6.99
CA ARG A 91 2.44 28.11 -7.22
C ARG A 91 3.06 26.77 -6.75
N MET A 92 2.97 25.76 -7.60
CA MET A 92 3.61 24.46 -7.35
C MET A 92 5.12 24.58 -7.57
N THR A 93 5.93 24.12 -6.61
CA THR A 93 7.41 24.23 -6.66
C THR A 93 8.13 22.89 -6.61
N ALA A 94 7.48 21.85 -6.13
CA ALA A 94 8.02 20.50 -6.12
C ALA A 94 6.91 19.46 -6.02
N ILE A 95 7.20 18.28 -6.54
CA ILE A 95 6.44 17.04 -6.29
C ILE A 95 7.37 16.14 -5.47
N ILE A 96 6.84 15.53 -4.42
CA ILE A 96 7.57 14.56 -3.61
C ILE A 96 6.95 13.20 -3.89
N SER A 97 7.72 12.27 -4.44
CA SER A 97 7.22 10.95 -4.79
C SER A 97 7.53 9.91 -3.71
N PRO A 98 6.55 9.03 -3.36
CA PRO A 98 6.76 7.91 -2.47
C PRO A 98 7.46 6.73 -3.16
N GLU A 99 7.52 5.60 -2.47
CA GLU A 99 7.82 4.30 -3.06
C GLU A 99 6.96 4.05 -4.31
N HIS A 100 7.49 3.39 -5.31
CA HIS A 100 6.91 3.21 -6.65
C HIS A 100 6.92 4.46 -7.56
N GLY A 101 7.40 5.62 -7.09
CA GLY A 101 7.49 6.85 -7.88
C GLY A 101 6.16 7.58 -8.09
N PHE A 102 6.21 8.76 -8.68
CA PHE A 102 5.02 9.61 -8.87
C PHE A 102 3.96 8.97 -9.78
N ARG A 103 4.36 8.17 -10.78
CA ARG A 103 3.45 7.45 -11.68
C ARG A 103 3.14 6.01 -11.25
N GLY A 104 3.64 5.56 -10.08
CA GLY A 104 3.31 4.27 -9.48
C GLY A 104 3.80 3.04 -10.25
N ARG A 105 4.89 3.14 -11.02
CA ARG A 105 5.37 2.07 -11.92
C ARG A 105 6.62 1.34 -11.44
N ALA A 106 7.32 1.87 -10.44
CA ALA A 106 8.56 1.28 -9.95
C ALA A 106 8.30 0.06 -9.04
N ASP A 107 9.23 -0.89 -9.04
CA ASP A 107 9.21 -2.05 -8.14
C ASP A 107 9.31 -1.61 -6.67
N ALA A 108 8.82 -2.45 -5.75
CA ALA A 108 8.96 -2.20 -4.32
C ALA A 108 10.45 -2.12 -3.94
N GLY A 109 10.84 -1.05 -3.23
CA GLY A 109 12.23 -0.78 -2.84
C GLY A 109 13.16 -0.38 -3.97
N ALA A 110 12.64 -0.14 -5.19
CA ALA A 110 13.45 0.35 -6.31
C ALA A 110 14.01 1.76 -6.05
N ILE A 111 15.17 2.04 -6.65
CA ILE A 111 15.75 3.39 -6.66
C ILE A 111 15.00 4.21 -7.70
N VAL A 112 14.34 5.28 -7.26
CA VAL A 112 13.66 6.25 -8.13
C VAL A 112 14.49 7.53 -8.16
N ALA A 113 14.94 7.96 -9.34
CA ALA A 113 15.72 9.17 -9.52
C ALA A 113 14.86 10.44 -9.39
N ASP A 114 15.50 11.57 -9.11
CA ASP A 114 14.86 12.87 -9.27
C ASP A 114 14.61 13.13 -10.77
N GLU A 115 13.42 13.58 -11.08
CA GLU A 115 12.94 13.80 -12.45
C GLU A 115 12.19 15.13 -12.54
N VAL A 116 11.72 15.47 -13.70
CA VAL A 116 10.81 16.59 -13.93
C VAL A 116 9.52 16.04 -14.51
N ASP A 117 8.38 16.43 -13.97
CA ASP A 117 7.09 16.05 -14.56
C ASP A 117 6.95 16.68 -15.94
N GLU A 118 6.94 15.85 -16.98
CA GLU A 118 6.99 16.28 -18.38
C GLU A 118 5.82 17.23 -18.76
N ARG A 119 4.69 17.08 -18.08
CA ARG A 119 3.48 17.86 -18.39
C ARG A 119 3.49 19.24 -17.76
N THR A 120 4.02 19.37 -16.57
CA THR A 120 3.97 20.64 -15.81
C THR A 120 5.33 21.32 -15.67
N GLY A 121 6.42 20.63 -15.97
CA GLY A 121 7.79 21.13 -15.79
C GLY A 121 8.21 21.24 -14.31
N ILE A 122 7.41 20.68 -13.38
CA ILE A 122 7.68 20.76 -11.94
C ILE A 122 8.66 19.64 -11.54
N PRO A 123 9.72 19.95 -10.75
CA PRO A 123 10.67 18.93 -10.31
C PRO A 123 10.02 17.89 -9.39
N ILE A 124 10.35 16.61 -9.63
CA ILE A 124 9.95 15.47 -8.82
C ILE A 124 11.14 15.09 -7.94
N LEU A 125 10.98 15.22 -6.64
CA LEU A 125 11.97 14.85 -5.63
C LEU A 125 11.67 13.45 -5.12
N SER A 126 12.59 12.51 -5.35
CA SER A 126 12.42 11.13 -4.88
C SER A 126 13.00 10.94 -3.47
N LEU A 127 12.20 10.38 -2.57
CA LEU A 127 12.66 9.95 -1.25
C LEU A 127 13.35 8.56 -1.29
N TYR A 128 13.33 7.91 -2.44
CA TYR A 128 13.88 6.57 -2.69
C TYR A 128 15.04 6.61 -3.70
N GLY A 129 15.74 7.77 -3.84
CA GLY A 129 16.88 7.98 -4.74
C GLY A 129 18.14 7.20 -4.34
N GLN A 130 19.21 7.31 -5.16
CA GLN A 130 20.47 6.56 -5.00
C GLN A 130 21.09 6.69 -3.60
N ASN A 131 20.93 7.82 -2.94
CA ASN A 131 21.47 8.06 -1.61
C ASN A 131 20.57 7.51 -0.47
N ARG A 132 19.44 6.87 -0.77
CA ARG A 132 18.44 6.32 0.19
C ARG A 132 18.18 7.27 1.38
N LYS A 133 18.31 8.56 1.17
CA LYS A 133 17.98 9.57 2.18
C LYS A 133 16.46 9.66 2.24
N LYS A 134 15.85 8.92 3.15
CA LYS A 134 14.40 8.99 3.45
C LYS A 134 13.96 10.36 4.01
N HIS A 135 14.83 11.36 3.95
CA HIS A 135 14.61 12.70 4.48
C HIS A 135 14.90 13.73 3.39
N LEU A 136 14.02 14.70 3.24
CA LEU A 136 14.28 15.87 2.41
C LEU A 136 15.43 16.65 3.03
N GLY A 137 16.41 17.01 2.19
CA GLY A 137 17.48 17.90 2.57
C GLY A 137 16.98 19.35 2.74
N GLU A 138 17.80 20.20 3.34
CA GLU A 138 17.48 21.60 3.58
C GLU A 138 17.12 22.36 2.30
N GLU A 139 17.85 22.09 1.20
CA GLU A 139 17.60 22.68 -0.12
C GLU A 139 16.18 22.35 -0.61
N ALA A 140 15.77 21.08 -0.56
CA ALA A 140 14.45 20.64 -0.98
C ALA A 140 13.33 21.26 -0.11
N ILE A 141 13.52 21.31 1.22
CA ILE A 141 12.58 21.96 2.14
C ILE A 141 12.53 23.47 1.90
N GLY A 142 13.62 24.08 1.46
CA GLY A 142 13.69 25.50 1.09
C GLY A 142 12.84 25.88 -0.13
N MET A 143 12.45 24.91 -0.96
CA MET A 143 11.67 25.14 -2.17
C MET A 143 10.22 25.53 -1.91
N PHE A 144 9.63 25.19 -0.74
CA PHE A 144 8.23 25.39 -0.46
C PHE A 144 7.94 25.99 0.93
N ASP A 145 6.77 26.50 1.12
CA ASP A 145 6.24 27.04 2.38
C ASP A 145 5.21 26.09 3.01
N VAL A 146 4.49 25.35 2.16
CA VAL A 146 3.43 24.40 2.53
C VAL A 146 3.64 23.08 1.79
N LEU A 147 3.53 21.98 2.51
CA LEU A 147 3.43 20.63 1.96
C LEU A 147 1.96 20.22 1.92
N LEU A 148 1.42 19.95 0.73
CA LEU A 148 0.17 19.21 0.55
C LEU A 148 0.48 17.72 0.53
N VAL A 149 -0.31 16.92 1.26
CA VAL A 149 -0.26 15.46 1.25
C VAL A 149 -1.56 14.95 0.67
N ASP A 150 -1.49 14.31 -0.48
CA ASP A 150 -2.63 13.70 -1.16
C ASP A 150 -2.23 12.33 -1.71
N ILE A 151 -2.47 11.28 -0.94
CA ILE A 151 -2.08 9.91 -1.26
C ILE A 151 -3.02 8.90 -0.63
N GLN A 152 -3.35 7.83 -1.37
CA GLN A 152 -4.19 6.76 -0.88
C GLN A 152 -3.38 5.74 -0.10
N ASP A 153 -3.69 5.59 1.19
CA ASP A 153 -3.20 4.52 2.06
C ASP A 153 -4.24 3.39 2.14
N VAL A 154 -3.84 2.22 2.66
CA VAL A 154 -4.73 1.07 2.84
C VAL A 154 -4.96 0.70 4.31
N GLY A 155 -4.51 1.53 5.24
CA GLY A 155 -4.82 1.41 6.68
C GLY A 155 -4.00 0.38 7.44
N LEU A 156 -2.81 0.03 6.96
CA LEU A 156 -1.98 -1.02 7.54
C LEU A 156 -0.60 -0.50 7.93
N ARG A 157 -0.09 -0.92 9.10
CA ARG A 157 1.21 -0.49 9.63
C ARG A 157 2.37 -0.76 8.68
N TYR A 158 2.37 -1.85 7.94
CA TYR A 158 3.45 -2.18 7.01
C TYR A 158 3.24 -1.60 5.59
N TYR A 159 2.15 -0.86 5.34
CA TYR A 159 1.98 -0.07 4.13
C TYR A 159 2.61 1.31 4.34
N THR A 160 3.72 1.61 3.64
CA THR A 160 4.75 2.55 4.11
C THR A 160 4.48 4.04 3.84
N TYR A 161 3.33 4.40 3.25
CA TYR A 161 3.05 5.81 2.94
C TYR A 161 2.92 6.67 4.20
N TYR A 162 2.32 6.16 5.27
CA TYR A 162 2.27 6.86 6.55
C TYR A 162 3.66 7.08 7.16
N VAL A 163 4.62 6.15 6.94
CA VAL A 163 6.00 6.30 7.42
C VAL A 163 6.67 7.47 6.71
N THR A 164 6.48 7.54 5.38
CA THR A 164 6.98 8.65 4.56
C THR A 164 6.35 9.98 5.01
N MET A 165 5.04 10.01 5.23
CA MET A 165 4.34 11.18 5.76
C MET A 165 4.92 11.64 7.11
N CYS A 166 5.17 10.72 8.05
CA CYS A 166 5.79 11.07 9.33
C CYS A 166 7.17 11.70 9.18
N HIS A 167 8.01 11.18 8.29
CA HIS A 167 9.33 11.77 8.00
C HIS A 167 9.21 13.17 7.37
N LEU A 168 8.24 13.37 6.49
CA LEU A 168 7.97 14.68 5.89
C LEU A 168 7.45 15.68 6.94
N MET A 169 6.58 15.23 7.85
CA MET A 169 6.11 16.05 8.97
C MET A 169 7.26 16.46 9.89
N ASP A 170 8.18 15.54 10.21
CA ASP A 170 9.40 15.85 10.97
C ASP A 170 10.26 16.91 10.26
N ALA A 171 10.48 16.76 8.97
CA ALA A 171 11.25 17.71 8.18
C ALA A 171 10.54 19.08 8.11
N CYS A 172 9.22 19.10 7.87
CA CYS A 172 8.43 20.34 7.82
C CYS A 172 8.47 21.09 9.15
N ALA A 173 8.27 20.40 10.28
CA ALA A 173 8.32 21.01 11.61
C ALA A 173 9.67 21.63 11.91
N LYS A 174 10.77 20.90 11.64
CA LYS A 174 12.15 21.37 11.84
C LYS A 174 12.44 22.71 11.13
N TYR A 175 11.86 22.91 9.94
CA TYR A 175 12.08 24.11 9.13
C TYR A 175 10.87 25.07 9.11
N GLY A 176 9.90 24.88 10.01
CA GLY A 176 8.75 25.76 10.18
C GLY A 176 7.77 25.77 9.01
N ARG A 177 7.71 24.67 8.22
CA ARG A 177 6.79 24.51 7.09
C ARG A 177 5.44 23.98 7.58
N GLU A 178 4.37 24.40 6.90
CA GLU A 178 3.01 23.93 7.18
C GLU A 178 2.77 22.60 6.43
N VAL A 179 1.95 21.73 7.03
CA VAL A 179 1.49 20.48 6.40
C VAL A 179 -0.01 20.48 6.32
N ILE A 180 -0.55 20.24 5.12
CA ILE A 180 -1.99 20.10 4.88
C ILE A 180 -2.22 18.72 4.27
N ILE A 181 -3.02 17.89 4.94
CA ILE A 181 -3.39 16.56 4.46
C ILE A 181 -4.78 16.66 3.84
N LEU A 182 -4.88 16.31 2.56
CA LEU A 182 -6.13 16.12 1.84
C LEU A 182 -6.55 14.67 2.07
N ASP A 183 -7.40 14.45 3.09
CA ASP A 183 -7.65 13.12 3.62
C ASP A 183 -8.44 12.24 2.65
N ARG A 184 -8.18 10.91 2.71
CA ARG A 184 -8.80 9.89 1.87
C ARG A 184 -9.35 8.76 2.72
N PRO A 185 -10.44 8.09 2.26
CA PRO A 185 -11.00 6.94 2.95
C PRO A 185 -9.97 5.83 3.16
N ASN A 186 -10.03 5.20 4.33
CA ASN A 186 -9.28 3.98 4.60
C ASN A 186 -10.14 2.75 4.24
N PRO A 187 -9.77 1.92 3.25
CA PRO A 187 -10.54 0.75 2.87
C PRO A 187 -10.61 -0.33 3.97
N ASN A 188 -9.62 -0.36 4.89
CA ASN A 188 -9.59 -1.22 6.07
C ASN A 188 -9.96 -0.45 7.35
N GLY A 189 -10.72 0.65 7.25
CA GLY A 189 -11.09 1.52 8.37
C GLY A 189 -12.03 0.88 9.39
N HIS A 190 -12.80 -0.13 8.98
CA HIS A 190 -13.91 -0.71 9.71
C HIS A 190 -13.51 -1.56 10.93
N TYR A 191 -12.22 -1.84 11.13
CA TYR A 191 -11.73 -2.61 12.27
C TYR A 191 -10.33 -2.21 12.72
N VAL A 192 -9.95 -2.70 13.90
CA VAL A 192 -8.59 -2.55 14.47
C VAL A 192 -8.17 -3.91 14.97
N ASP A 193 -6.99 -4.37 14.52
CA ASP A 193 -6.52 -5.72 14.84
C ASP A 193 -5.00 -5.88 14.67
N GLY A 194 -4.48 -6.99 15.19
CA GLY A 194 -3.07 -7.35 15.14
C GLY A 194 -2.25 -6.71 16.26
N PRO A 195 -1.04 -7.26 16.50
CA PRO A 195 -0.19 -6.81 17.61
C PRO A 195 0.28 -5.36 17.44
N ILE A 196 0.40 -4.64 18.55
CA ILE A 196 1.04 -3.32 18.59
C ILE A 196 2.55 -3.48 18.35
N LEU A 197 3.15 -2.55 17.63
CA LEU A 197 4.59 -2.56 17.37
C LEU A 197 5.39 -2.42 18.66
N ASP A 198 6.21 -3.42 18.99
CA ASP A 198 7.34 -3.22 19.90
C ASP A 198 8.36 -2.29 19.22
N MET A 199 8.63 -1.14 19.84
CA MET A 199 9.52 -0.13 19.28
C MET A 199 10.98 -0.61 19.11
N LYS A 200 11.36 -1.74 19.74
CA LYS A 200 12.65 -2.42 19.46
C LYS A 200 12.71 -3.00 18.04
N LEU A 201 11.56 -3.31 17.44
CA LEU A 201 11.43 -3.79 16.07
C LEU A 201 11.11 -2.66 15.06
N LYS A 202 11.20 -1.39 15.49
CA LYS A 202 11.00 -0.23 14.61
C LYS A 202 11.82 -0.35 13.34
N SER A 203 11.17 -0.16 12.19
CA SER A 203 11.77 -0.36 10.87
C SER A 203 11.04 0.44 9.79
N GLY A 204 11.42 0.27 8.52
CA GLY A 204 10.70 0.87 7.39
C GLY A 204 9.26 0.37 7.23
N VAL A 205 8.93 -0.82 7.76
CA VAL A 205 7.56 -1.42 7.70
C VAL A 205 6.82 -1.35 9.04
N GLY A 206 7.35 -0.61 10.00
CA GLY A 206 6.73 -0.37 11.31
C GLY A 206 7.41 0.81 12.00
N TYR A 207 6.78 1.98 12.01
CA TYR A 207 7.39 3.23 12.48
C TYR A 207 6.76 3.77 13.75
N LEU A 208 5.45 3.66 13.89
CA LEU A 208 4.67 4.12 15.04
C LEU A 208 4.19 2.95 15.90
N PRO A 209 3.98 3.14 17.23
CA PRO A 209 3.46 2.11 18.13
C PRO A 209 1.95 1.91 17.95
N ILE A 210 1.58 1.35 16.79
CA ILE A 210 0.20 1.11 16.36
C ILE A 210 -0.01 -0.36 16.01
N PRO A 211 -1.26 -0.88 16.01
CA PRO A 211 -1.55 -2.24 15.59
C PRO A 211 -1.33 -2.44 14.09
N VAL A 212 -1.31 -3.68 13.63
CA VAL A 212 -1.19 -4.00 12.20
C VAL A 212 -2.28 -3.29 11.40
N VAL A 213 -3.53 -3.43 11.80
CA VAL A 213 -4.68 -2.72 11.23
C VAL A 213 -5.10 -1.64 12.22
N HIS A 214 -4.85 -0.39 11.91
CA HIS A 214 -5.06 0.71 12.86
C HIS A 214 -6.46 1.34 12.77
N GLY A 215 -7.21 1.09 11.68
CA GLY A 215 -8.58 1.58 11.51
C GLY A 215 -8.70 3.10 11.50
N MET A 216 -7.70 3.82 10.99
CA MET A 216 -7.66 5.28 10.91
C MET A 216 -7.31 5.71 9.47
N THR A 217 -7.75 6.90 9.05
CA THR A 217 -7.25 7.53 7.82
C THR A 217 -5.83 8.10 8.04
N LEU A 218 -5.16 8.51 6.96
CA LEU A 218 -3.85 9.19 7.09
C LEU A 218 -3.95 10.49 7.88
N GLY A 219 -5.02 11.26 7.68
CA GLY A 219 -5.26 12.49 8.42
C GLY A 219 -5.44 12.26 9.91
N GLU A 220 -6.21 11.25 10.29
CA GLU A 220 -6.41 10.87 11.69
C GLU A 220 -5.11 10.34 12.32
N LEU A 221 -4.35 9.51 11.59
CA LEU A 221 -3.08 8.97 12.06
C LEU A 221 -2.03 10.07 12.26
N ALA A 222 -1.98 11.06 11.35
CA ALA A 222 -1.13 12.24 11.50
C ALA A 222 -1.46 13.05 12.75
N ARG A 223 -2.77 13.30 13.01
CA ARG A 223 -3.23 13.97 14.23
C ARG A 223 -2.82 13.19 15.48
N MET A 224 -2.94 11.87 15.46
CA MET A 224 -2.54 11.01 16.56
C MET A 224 -1.02 11.05 16.76
N ALA A 225 -0.23 10.98 15.70
CA ALA A 225 1.24 11.01 15.79
C ALA A 225 1.75 12.32 16.44
N VAL A 226 1.15 13.47 16.09
CA VAL A 226 1.45 14.77 16.71
C VAL A 226 0.96 14.78 18.16
N GLY A 227 -0.29 14.42 18.41
CA GLY A 227 -0.92 14.52 19.73
C GLY A 227 -0.33 13.57 20.79
N GLU A 228 0.15 12.39 20.36
CA GLU A 228 0.84 11.43 21.22
C GLU A 228 2.36 11.68 21.30
N LYS A 229 2.86 12.68 20.58
CA LYS A 229 4.31 13.04 20.54
C LYS A 229 5.19 11.88 20.06
N TRP A 230 4.75 11.15 19.06
CA TRP A 230 5.49 10.02 18.50
C TRP A 230 6.53 10.40 17.47
N LEU A 231 6.49 11.63 16.98
CA LEU A 231 7.41 12.16 16.00
C LEU A 231 8.65 12.73 16.69
N LYS A 232 9.76 12.76 15.98
CA LYS A 232 11.02 13.25 16.52
C LYS A 232 11.02 14.78 16.64
N GLU A 233 10.75 15.45 15.52
CA GLU A 233 10.72 16.92 15.41
C GLU A 233 9.30 17.42 15.10
N GLY A 234 8.41 16.54 14.62
CA GLY A 234 7.09 16.84 14.11
C GLY A 234 6.00 17.06 15.16
N ASN A 235 6.33 16.98 16.46
CA ASN A 235 5.36 17.14 17.54
C ASN A 235 4.73 18.55 17.58
N ASP A 236 5.43 19.55 17.03
CA ASP A 236 4.96 20.93 16.89
C ASP A 236 4.62 21.26 15.42
N CYS A 237 4.38 20.24 14.58
CA CYS A 237 4.02 20.41 13.19
C CYS A 237 2.72 21.20 13.04
N LYS A 238 2.75 22.25 12.22
CA LYS A 238 1.55 23.03 11.87
C LYS A 238 0.71 22.20 10.90
N LEU A 239 -0.10 21.31 11.46
CA LEU A 239 -0.89 20.32 10.73
C LEU A 239 -2.34 20.81 10.55
N THR A 240 -2.82 20.79 9.32
CA THR A 240 -4.24 20.91 8.95
C THR A 240 -4.68 19.67 8.22
N VAL A 241 -5.85 19.12 8.55
CA VAL A 241 -6.46 17.99 7.82
C VAL A 241 -7.74 18.48 7.17
N ILE A 242 -7.86 18.28 5.86
CA ILE A 242 -9.08 18.51 5.10
C ILE A 242 -9.84 17.19 5.04
N PRO A 243 -10.92 17.02 5.82
CA PRO A 243 -11.58 15.73 5.96
C PRO A 243 -12.42 15.39 4.73
N CYS A 244 -12.65 14.09 4.52
CA CYS A 244 -13.66 13.59 3.60
C CYS A 244 -15.08 14.01 4.04
N GLN A 245 -15.99 14.04 3.09
CA GLN A 245 -17.43 14.21 3.37
C GLN A 245 -18.18 12.94 2.98
N ASN A 246 -19.25 12.61 3.72
CA ASN A 246 -20.05 11.41 3.54
C ASN A 246 -19.25 10.11 3.69
N TYR A 247 -18.23 10.10 4.53
CA TYR A 247 -17.41 8.95 4.87
C TYR A 247 -17.53 8.65 6.37
N THR A 248 -17.64 7.38 6.70
CA THR A 248 -17.45 6.82 8.04
C THR A 248 -16.46 5.65 7.95
N HIS A 249 -15.92 5.19 9.07
CA HIS A 249 -15.06 4.02 9.07
C HIS A 249 -15.77 2.75 8.58
N GLN A 250 -17.11 2.69 8.61
CA GLN A 250 -17.91 1.57 8.12
C GLN A 250 -18.24 1.68 6.62
N THR A 251 -17.78 2.73 5.94
CA THR A 251 -18.06 2.92 4.51
C THR A 251 -17.30 1.91 3.67
N HIS A 252 -18.01 1.11 2.88
CA HIS A 252 -17.42 0.30 1.82
C HIS A 252 -16.93 1.21 0.70
N TYR A 253 -15.66 1.58 0.73
CA TYR A 253 -15.07 2.46 -0.26
C TYR A 253 -14.20 1.68 -1.25
N THR A 254 -14.63 1.67 -2.51
CA THR A 254 -13.83 1.10 -3.60
C THR A 254 -12.82 2.14 -4.09
N LEU A 255 -11.55 1.80 -4.08
CA LEU A 255 -10.51 2.69 -4.57
C LEU A 255 -10.64 2.89 -6.09
N PRO A 256 -10.56 4.14 -6.59
CA PRO A 256 -10.70 4.42 -8.02
C PRO A 256 -9.50 3.92 -8.84
N VAL A 257 -8.36 3.73 -8.20
CA VAL A 257 -7.13 3.23 -8.81
C VAL A 257 -6.33 2.38 -7.82
N ALA A 258 -5.59 1.40 -8.33
CA ALA A 258 -4.72 0.55 -7.52
C ALA A 258 -3.69 1.39 -6.76
N PRO A 259 -3.59 1.23 -5.42
CA PRO A 259 -2.65 2.00 -4.60
C PRO A 259 -1.19 1.55 -4.79
N SER A 260 -0.97 0.34 -5.29
CA SER A 260 0.33 -0.25 -5.59
C SER A 260 0.19 -1.25 -6.74
N PRO A 261 1.24 -1.46 -7.56
CA PRO A 261 1.23 -2.50 -8.60
C PRO A 261 0.89 -3.90 -8.07
N ASN A 262 1.18 -4.17 -6.80
CA ASN A 262 0.92 -5.45 -6.16
C ASN A 262 -0.40 -5.52 -5.38
N LEU A 263 -1.21 -4.45 -5.39
CA LEU A 263 -2.57 -4.43 -4.85
C LEU A 263 -3.56 -4.00 -5.95
N PRO A 264 -3.76 -4.84 -6.99
CA PRO A 264 -4.42 -4.44 -8.22
C PRO A 264 -5.94 -4.24 -8.08
N ASN A 265 -6.53 -4.74 -7.01
CA ASN A 265 -7.97 -4.70 -6.78
C ASN A 265 -8.31 -4.75 -5.29
N MET A 266 -9.60 -4.56 -4.96
CA MET A 266 -10.06 -4.56 -3.56
C MET A 266 -9.92 -5.92 -2.88
N GLN A 267 -9.97 -7.04 -3.64
CA GLN A 267 -9.72 -8.37 -3.11
C GLN A 267 -8.32 -8.48 -2.50
N ALA A 268 -7.31 -8.04 -3.26
CA ALA A 268 -5.94 -7.99 -2.78
C ALA A 268 -5.80 -7.07 -1.55
N ILE A 269 -6.46 -5.90 -1.55
CA ILE A 269 -6.41 -4.93 -0.45
C ILE A 269 -6.99 -5.52 0.84
N TYR A 270 -8.10 -6.25 0.77
CA TYR A 270 -8.70 -6.86 1.96
C TYR A 270 -8.00 -8.14 2.44
N LEU A 271 -7.34 -8.87 1.53
CA LEU A 271 -6.50 -10.01 1.90
C LEU A 271 -5.10 -9.58 2.39
N TYR A 272 -4.67 -8.38 2.03
CA TYR A 272 -3.32 -7.89 2.35
C TYR A 272 -2.98 -7.92 3.86
N PRO A 273 -3.90 -7.60 4.80
CA PRO A 273 -3.64 -7.75 6.24
C PRO A 273 -3.17 -9.16 6.64
N SER A 274 -3.70 -10.17 5.96
CA SER A 274 -3.43 -11.59 6.25
C SER A 274 -2.27 -12.17 5.43
N LEU A 275 -2.01 -11.64 4.22
CA LEU A 275 -1.03 -12.23 3.30
C LEU A 275 0.32 -11.47 3.28
N CYS A 276 0.37 -10.20 3.67
CA CYS A 276 1.64 -9.48 3.78
C CYS A 276 2.64 -10.15 4.73
N PRO A 277 2.24 -10.79 5.85
CA PRO A 277 3.19 -11.53 6.70
C PRO A 277 4.00 -12.60 5.97
N PHE A 278 3.53 -13.15 4.84
CA PHE A 278 4.31 -14.08 4.03
C PHE A 278 5.59 -13.48 3.43
N GLU A 279 5.70 -12.17 3.30
CA GLU A 279 6.96 -11.51 2.90
C GLU A 279 8.10 -11.78 3.91
N GLY A 280 7.75 -12.14 5.13
CA GLY A 280 8.67 -12.59 6.17
C GLY A 280 8.86 -14.11 6.22
N THR A 281 8.49 -14.85 5.18
CA THR A 281 8.62 -16.30 5.08
C THR A 281 9.26 -16.71 3.75
N VAL A 282 9.44 -18.02 3.55
CA VAL A 282 9.90 -18.57 2.26
C VAL A 282 8.76 -18.76 1.25
N VAL A 283 7.51 -18.51 1.62
CA VAL A 283 6.31 -18.77 0.82
C VAL A 283 6.00 -17.59 -0.09
N SER A 284 5.67 -17.86 -1.35
CA SER A 284 5.18 -16.84 -2.26
C SER A 284 3.74 -16.44 -1.93
N MET A 285 3.46 -15.13 -1.90
CA MET A 285 2.12 -14.55 -1.74
C MET A 285 1.54 -14.07 -3.10
N GLY A 286 2.01 -14.66 -4.20
CA GLY A 286 1.49 -14.41 -5.53
C GLY A 286 2.08 -13.20 -6.27
N ARG A 287 3.06 -12.48 -5.72
CA ARG A 287 3.80 -11.48 -6.50
C ARG A 287 4.40 -12.15 -7.74
N GLY A 288 4.41 -11.45 -8.88
CA GLY A 288 4.86 -12.03 -10.14
C GLY A 288 3.78 -12.89 -10.84
N THR A 289 2.52 -12.77 -10.44
CA THR A 289 1.36 -13.40 -11.09
C THR A 289 0.25 -12.35 -11.31
N ASP A 290 -0.85 -12.76 -11.91
CA ASP A 290 -2.09 -11.97 -12.02
C ASP A 290 -2.89 -11.84 -10.70
N LYS A 291 -2.45 -12.54 -9.63
CA LYS A 291 -3.13 -12.62 -8.34
C LYS A 291 -2.21 -12.29 -7.14
N PRO A 292 -1.46 -11.17 -7.15
CA PRO A 292 -0.64 -10.79 -6.01
C PRO A 292 -1.52 -10.54 -4.79
N PHE A 293 -1.09 -11.07 -3.62
CA PHE A 293 -1.84 -11.03 -2.35
C PHE A 293 -3.27 -11.60 -2.43
N GLN A 294 -3.51 -12.53 -3.37
CA GLN A 294 -4.78 -13.26 -3.50
C GLN A 294 -4.58 -14.77 -3.55
N GLN A 295 -3.35 -15.22 -3.35
CA GLN A 295 -2.93 -16.62 -3.29
C GLN A 295 -1.63 -16.74 -2.51
N TYR A 296 -1.30 -17.96 -2.06
CA TYR A 296 0.00 -18.25 -1.47
C TYR A 296 0.39 -19.69 -1.76
N GLY A 297 1.71 -19.97 -1.77
CA GLY A 297 2.20 -21.32 -2.00
C GLY A 297 3.71 -21.42 -2.03
N HIS A 298 4.19 -22.67 -1.97
CA HIS A 298 5.60 -23.05 -2.02
C HIS A 298 5.75 -24.38 -2.78
N PRO A 299 6.88 -24.69 -3.44
CA PRO A 299 7.10 -25.97 -4.11
C PRO A 299 6.90 -27.18 -3.19
N GLU A 300 7.35 -27.09 -1.96
CA GLU A 300 7.27 -28.17 -0.96
C GLU A 300 5.88 -28.37 -0.34
N MET A 301 4.90 -27.51 -0.65
CA MET A 301 3.50 -27.68 -0.15
C MET A 301 2.66 -28.59 -1.05
N ARG A 302 3.29 -29.33 -1.96
CA ARG A 302 2.63 -30.22 -2.92
C ARG A 302 1.79 -31.33 -2.28
N ALA A 303 2.20 -31.85 -1.14
CA ALA A 303 1.45 -32.92 -0.46
C ALA A 303 0.15 -32.40 0.19
N CYS A 304 0.09 -31.12 0.56
CA CYS A 304 -1.06 -30.52 1.23
C CYS A 304 -2.05 -29.85 0.28
N HIS A 305 -1.59 -29.42 -0.90
CA HIS A 305 -2.38 -28.57 -1.79
C HIS A 305 -2.25 -29.00 -3.26
N THR A 306 -3.36 -28.93 -3.98
CA THR A 306 -3.43 -29.27 -5.43
C THR A 306 -3.39 -28.06 -6.34
N TYR A 307 -3.86 -26.88 -5.87
CA TYR A 307 -3.77 -25.64 -6.60
C TYR A 307 -2.31 -25.24 -6.81
N SER A 308 -1.96 -24.73 -7.97
CA SER A 308 -0.58 -24.34 -8.26
C SER A 308 -0.50 -23.10 -9.15
N PHE A 309 0.60 -22.35 -8.99
CA PHE A 309 0.95 -21.19 -9.79
C PHE A 309 2.47 -21.08 -9.92
N THR A 310 2.96 -20.24 -10.82
CA THR A 310 4.40 -20.03 -11.01
C THR A 310 4.68 -18.54 -11.12
N PRO A 311 5.35 -17.92 -10.12
CA PRO A 311 5.74 -16.51 -10.20
C PRO A 311 6.65 -16.24 -11.39
N GLN A 312 6.40 -15.14 -12.10
CA GLN A 312 7.19 -14.67 -13.25
C GLN A 312 7.69 -13.25 -12.99
N SER A 313 8.72 -12.82 -13.70
CA SER A 313 9.14 -11.42 -13.68
C SER A 313 8.09 -10.56 -14.41
N VAL A 314 7.47 -9.65 -13.71
CA VAL A 314 6.47 -8.72 -14.23
C VAL A 314 6.77 -7.29 -13.74
N PRO A 315 6.29 -6.23 -14.42
CA PRO A 315 6.40 -4.88 -13.91
C PRO A 315 5.82 -4.76 -12.49
N GLY A 316 6.53 -4.10 -11.58
CA GLY A 316 6.16 -3.99 -10.16
C GLY A 316 6.58 -5.19 -9.30
N ALA A 317 7.05 -6.30 -9.91
CA ALA A 317 7.61 -7.48 -9.23
C ALA A 317 8.59 -8.21 -10.16
N THR A 318 9.73 -7.58 -10.45
CA THR A 318 10.75 -8.15 -11.37
C THR A 318 11.49 -9.35 -10.79
N HIS A 319 11.60 -9.43 -9.47
CA HIS A 319 12.23 -10.51 -8.73
C HIS A 319 11.31 -11.04 -7.62
N PRO A 320 10.16 -11.64 -7.95
CA PRO A 320 9.24 -12.16 -6.94
C PRO A 320 9.84 -13.38 -6.22
N THR A 321 9.39 -13.62 -5.01
CA THR A 321 9.74 -14.84 -4.26
C THR A 321 9.39 -16.08 -5.08
N LEU A 322 10.33 -17.04 -5.19
CA LEU A 322 10.19 -18.29 -5.97
C LEU A 322 9.98 -18.06 -7.48
N LEU A 323 10.68 -17.04 -8.05
CA LEU A 323 10.65 -16.74 -9.48
C LEU A 323 10.92 -17.99 -10.33
N GLY A 324 10.00 -18.35 -11.22
CA GLY A 324 10.09 -19.49 -12.13
C GLY A 324 9.81 -20.85 -11.48
N GLU A 325 9.60 -20.92 -10.17
CA GLU A 325 9.32 -22.17 -9.47
C GLU A 325 7.81 -22.45 -9.40
N LYS A 326 7.41 -23.69 -9.61
CA LYS A 326 6.02 -24.11 -9.47
C LYS A 326 5.67 -24.26 -8.00
N CYS A 327 4.85 -23.36 -7.49
CA CYS A 327 4.35 -23.33 -6.12
C CYS A 327 3.01 -24.05 -6.02
N TYR A 328 2.79 -24.76 -4.92
CA TYR A 328 1.52 -25.37 -4.56
C TYR A 328 0.97 -24.67 -3.33
N GLY A 329 -0.36 -24.44 -3.28
CA GLY A 329 -0.94 -23.67 -2.18
C GLY A 329 -2.43 -23.43 -2.33
N LYS A 330 -2.90 -22.24 -1.99
CA LYS A 330 -4.32 -21.87 -2.04
C LYS A 330 -4.57 -20.64 -2.91
N ASP A 331 -5.65 -20.70 -3.69
CA ASP A 331 -6.24 -19.57 -4.39
C ASP A 331 -7.34 -18.96 -3.50
N LEU A 332 -7.15 -17.72 -3.11
CA LEU A 332 -8.09 -16.95 -2.29
C LEU A 332 -8.88 -15.93 -3.12
N SER A 333 -8.57 -15.80 -4.41
CA SER A 333 -9.23 -14.84 -5.31
C SER A 333 -10.71 -15.15 -5.55
N THR A 334 -11.13 -16.39 -5.25
CA THR A 334 -12.50 -16.88 -5.42
C THR A 334 -13.36 -16.72 -4.18
N ILE A 335 -12.79 -16.29 -3.04
CA ILE A 335 -13.55 -16.07 -1.81
C ILE A 335 -14.48 -14.85 -2.02
N PRO A 336 -15.77 -14.97 -1.69
CA PRO A 336 -16.68 -13.84 -1.83
C PRO A 336 -16.19 -12.61 -1.05
N TYR A 337 -16.30 -11.45 -1.67
CA TYR A 337 -15.82 -10.17 -1.18
C TYR A 337 -16.30 -9.84 0.24
N ASP A 338 -17.63 -9.99 0.50
CA ASP A 338 -18.20 -9.77 1.83
C ASP A 338 -17.68 -10.75 2.88
N THR A 339 -17.25 -11.94 2.47
CA THR A 339 -16.65 -12.92 3.37
C THR A 339 -15.29 -12.42 3.86
N ILE A 340 -14.43 -11.91 2.95
CA ILE A 340 -13.13 -11.38 3.32
C ILE A 340 -13.26 -10.12 4.17
N TRP A 341 -14.17 -9.22 3.81
CA TRP A 341 -14.47 -8.04 4.59
C TRP A 341 -14.82 -8.38 6.06
N LYS A 342 -15.69 -9.38 6.25
CA LYS A 342 -16.09 -9.83 7.59
C LYS A 342 -15.02 -10.64 8.31
N GLN A 343 -14.20 -11.39 7.57
CA GLN A 343 -13.12 -12.20 8.12
C GLN A 343 -12.05 -11.33 8.77
N GLN A 344 -11.79 -10.13 8.21
CA GLN A 344 -10.75 -9.23 8.70
C GLN A 344 -9.34 -9.87 8.58
N MET A 345 -8.38 -9.46 9.41
CA MET A 345 -7.05 -10.07 9.46
C MET A 345 -7.12 -11.49 10.03
N SER A 346 -6.48 -12.46 9.37
CA SER A 346 -6.36 -13.84 9.83
C SER A 346 -4.91 -14.35 9.73
N LEU A 347 -4.46 -15.08 10.74
CA LEU A 347 -3.21 -15.82 10.74
C LEU A 347 -3.39 -17.24 10.21
N ALA A 348 -4.62 -17.70 9.93
CA ALA A 348 -4.90 -19.07 9.49
C ALA A 348 -4.09 -19.46 8.25
N TYR A 349 -3.85 -18.52 7.33
CA TYR A 349 -3.10 -18.78 6.10
C TYR A 349 -1.62 -19.08 6.36
N VAL A 350 -0.97 -18.28 7.18
CA VAL A 350 0.45 -18.51 7.53
C VAL A 350 0.61 -19.75 8.43
N ILE A 351 -0.34 -20.00 9.32
CA ILE A 351 -0.37 -21.22 10.15
C ILE A 351 -0.57 -22.47 9.28
N ASP A 352 -1.46 -22.43 8.30
CA ASP A 352 -1.67 -23.52 7.32
C ASP A 352 -0.38 -23.84 6.55
N ALA A 353 0.25 -22.79 6.00
CA ALA A 353 1.51 -22.97 5.27
C ALA A 353 2.63 -23.52 6.16
N TYR A 354 2.78 -23.01 7.37
CA TYR A 354 3.79 -23.52 8.33
C TYR A 354 3.55 -24.99 8.67
N LYS A 355 2.31 -25.39 8.99
CA LYS A 355 1.96 -26.78 9.29
C LYS A 355 2.24 -27.72 8.13
N CYS A 356 1.90 -27.28 6.90
CA CYS A 356 2.20 -28.06 5.71
C CYS A 356 3.71 -28.25 5.52
N MET A 357 4.49 -27.17 5.60
CA MET A 357 5.97 -27.24 5.49
C MET A 357 6.59 -28.08 6.60
N LYS A 358 6.05 -28.02 7.81
CA LYS A 358 6.50 -28.86 8.95
C LYS A 358 6.24 -30.34 8.72
N ALA A 359 5.08 -30.69 8.16
CA ALA A 359 4.75 -32.08 7.81
C ALA A 359 5.71 -32.67 6.77
N GLU A 360 6.25 -31.83 5.88
CA GLU A 360 7.27 -32.20 4.89
C GLU A 360 8.71 -32.11 5.43
N GLY A 361 8.91 -31.84 6.73
CA GLY A 361 10.23 -31.67 7.33
C GLY A 361 10.97 -30.41 6.92
N LYS A 362 10.24 -29.38 6.48
CA LYS A 362 10.76 -28.10 5.94
C LYS A 362 10.41 -26.90 6.82
N ALA A 363 10.18 -27.12 8.13
CA ALA A 363 9.89 -26.02 9.06
C ALA A 363 11.10 -25.13 9.33
N ASP A 364 12.31 -25.71 9.31
CA ASP A 364 13.53 -24.95 9.56
C ASP A 364 13.74 -23.89 8.49
N GLY A 365 13.92 -22.65 8.93
CA GLY A 365 14.08 -21.51 8.01
C GLY A 365 12.79 -21.04 7.34
N PHE A 366 11.60 -21.52 7.74
CA PHE A 366 10.32 -21.04 7.22
C PHE A 366 10.14 -19.54 7.43
N PHE A 367 10.45 -19.03 8.62
CA PHE A 367 10.41 -17.63 8.95
C PHE A 367 11.77 -16.96 8.75
N THR A 368 11.77 -15.74 8.26
CA THR A 368 12.91 -14.82 8.26
C THR A 368 12.76 -13.79 9.38
N SER A 369 13.84 -13.07 9.71
CA SER A 369 13.76 -11.96 10.67
C SER A 369 12.82 -10.83 10.25
N PHE A 370 12.39 -10.83 9.00
CA PHE A 370 11.44 -9.83 8.47
C PHE A 370 10.01 -10.07 8.95
N PHE A 371 9.64 -11.33 9.25
CA PHE A 371 8.34 -11.68 9.81
C PHE A 371 8.07 -10.93 11.13
N ASP A 372 9.05 -10.95 12.05
CA ASP A 372 8.92 -10.26 13.33
C ASP A 372 8.79 -8.73 13.15
N LYS A 373 9.46 -8.14 12.14
CA LYS A 373 9.31 -6.72 11.80
C LYS A 373 7.92 -6.39 11.23
N LEU A 374 7.37 -7.25 10.40
CA LEU A 374 6.02 -7.09 9.85
C LEU A 374 4.96 -7.19 10.95
N LEU A 375 5.02 -8.22 11.78
CA LEU A 375 4.07 -8.40 12.89
C LEU A 375 4.37 -7.45 14.07
N GLY A 376 5.59 -6.89 14.14
CA GLY A 376 6.00 -5.97 15.19
C GLY A 376 6.18 -6.61 16.56
N GLN A 377 6.20 -7.96 16.61
CA GLN A 377 6.34 -8.77 17.82
C GLN A 377 6.99 -10.11 17.46
N THR A 378 7.82 -10.66 18.34
CA THR A 378 8.47 -11.97 18.13
C THR A 378 7.59 -13.14 18.56
N TYR A 379 6.74 -12.94 19.56
CA TYR A 379 5.92 -14.02 20.13
C TYR A 379 4.95 -14.64 19.10
N VAL A 380 4.52 -13.90 18.08
CA VAL A 380 3.61 -14.43 17.05
C VAL A 380 4.26 -15.59 16.31
N ARG A 381 5.51 -15.39 15.85
CA ARG A 381 6.30 -16.45 15.22
C ARG A 381 6.53 -17.63 16.18
N GLU A 382 6.98 -17.35 17.40
CA GLU A 382 7.29 -18.36 18.42
C GLU A 382 6.06 -19.21 18.76
N MET A 383 4.87 -18.63 18.80
CA MET A 383 3.63 -19.36 19.06
C MET A 383 3.18 -20.19 17.85
N ILE A 384 3.39 -19.71 16.61
CA ILE A 384 3.14 -20.51 15.40
C ILE A 384 4.09 -21.71 15.37
N GLU A 385 5.37 -21.54 15.68
CA GLU A 385 6.38 -22.62 15.76
C GLU A 385 6.00 -23.68 16.81
N LYS A 386 5.35 -23.25 17.90
CA LYS A 386 4.80 -24.12 18.95
C LYS A 386 3.41 -24.71 18.60
N GLU A 387 2.91 -24.45 17.40
CA GLU A 387 1.59 -24.88 16.91
C GLU A 387 0.40 -24.43 17.77
N CYS A 388 0.53 -23.28 18.44
CA CYS A 388 -0.59 -22.67 19.14
C CYS A 388 -1.74 -22.36 18.16
N SER A 389 -2.96 -22.36 18.67
CA SER A 389 -4.12 -21.97 17.85
C SER A 389 -4.09 -20.48 17.48
N GLU A 390 -4.71 -20.11 16.35
CA GLU A 390 -4.88 -18.70 16.00
C GLU A 390 -5.58 -17.93 17.12
N THR A 391 -6.56 -18.53 17.77
CA THR A 391 -7.30 -17.92 18.89
C THR A 391 -6.36 -17.56 20.04
N ASP A 392 -5.47 -18.48 20.45
CA ASP A 392 -4.52 -18.23 21.54
C ASP A 392 -3.51 -17.13 21.17
N ILE A 393 -3.01 -17.14 19.93
CA ILE A 393 -2.09 -16.11 19.44
C ILE A 393 -2.79 -14.73 19.46
N ARG A 394 -4.02 -14.67 18.95
CA ARG A 394 -4.80 -13.42 18.90
C ARG A 394 -5.15 -12.89 20.28
N ALA A 395 -5.36 -13.76 21.26
CA ALA A 395 -5.62 -13.36 22.65
C ALA A 395 -4.50 -12.47 23.22
N CYS A 396 -3.24 -12.68 22.79
CA CYS A 396 -2.08 -11.97 23.30
C CYS A 396 -2.11 -10.45 23.06
N TRP A 397 -2.78 -9.97 22.02
CA TRP A 397 -2.83 -8.53 21.72
C TRP A 397 -4.17 -7.84 21.99
N GLN A 398 -5.20 -8.59 22.45
CA GLN A 398 -6.56 -8.02 22.56
C GLN A 398 -6.64 -6.84 23.55
N GLU A 399 -5.93 -6.91 24.67
CA GLU A 399 -5.92 -5.84 25.68
C GLU A 399 -5.28 -4.57 25.12
N GLU A 400 -4.09 -4.68 24.49
CA GLU A 400 -3.39 -3.56 23.87
C GLU A 400 -4.21 -2.93 22.73
N VAL A 401 -4.89 -3.75 21.92
CA VAL A 401 -5.78 -3.27 20.86
C VAL A 401 -6.99 -2.53 21.45
N ALA A 402 -7.56 -3.03 22.57
CA ALA A 402 -8.66 -2.36 23.25
C ALA A 402 -8.23 -0.99 23.80
N GLU A 403 -7.03 -0.90 24.35
CA GLU A 403 -6.46 0.38 24.81
C GLU A 403 -6.17 1.33 23.64
N PHE A 404 -5.62 0.82 22.55
CA PHE A 404 -5.40 1.63 21.35
C PHE A 404 -6.72 2.19 20.81
N LYS A 405 -7.78 1.37 20.75
CA LYS A 405 -9.13 1.82 20.36
C LYS A 405 -9.64 2.98 21.22
N LYS A 406 -9.39 2.96 22.53
CA LYS A 406 -9.73 4.08 23.43
C LYS A 406 -8.86 5.31 23.15
N ARG A 407 -7.55 5.10 22.99
CA ARG A 407 -6.58 6.19 22.77
C ARG A 407 -6.83 6.95 21.49
N ARG A 408 -7.16 6.24 20.38
CA ARG A 408 -7.38 6.87 19.07
C ARG A 408 -8.63 7.75 19.00
N GLN A 409 -9.65 7.55 19.87
CA GLN A 409 -10.96 8.23 19.80
C GLN A 409 -10.85 9.75 19.67
N LYS A 410 -9.96 10.39 20.43
CA LYS A 410 -9.78 11.86 20.41
C LYS A 410 -9.17 12.40 19.11
N TYR A 411 -8.68 11.50 18.24
CA TYR A 411 -8.04 11.86 16.96
C TYR A 411 -8.93 11.57 15.76
N LEU A 412 -9.99 10.78 15.95
CA LEU A 412 -10.90 10.43 14.87
C LEU A 412 -11.62 11.68 14.35
N LEU A 413 -11.86 11.69 13.04
CA LEU A 413 -12.61 12.70 12.30
C LEU A 413 -13.96 12.15 11.82
N TYR A 414 -14.08 10.84 11.82
CA TYR A 414 -15.23 10.10 11.28
C TYR A 414 -15.76 9.11 12.30
N GLU A 415 -17.06 8.80 12.19
CA GLU A 415 -17.78 7.82 13.02
C GLU A 415 -17.43 6.36 12.65
#